data_38f2e53c1acf1abdbb830808ca47aabf
#
_entry.id   38f2e53c1acf1abdbb830808ca47aabf
#
_cell.length_a   1.000
_cell.length_b   1.000
_cell.length_c   1.000
_cell.angle_alpha   90.00
_cell.angle_beta   90.00
_cell.angle_gamma   90.00
#
_symmetry.space_group_name_H-M   'P 1'
#
loop_
_entity.id
_entity.type
_entity.pdbx_description
1 polymer ?
#
loop_
_entity_poly.entity_id
_entity_poly.type
_entity_poly.pdbx_seq_one_letter_code
_entity_poly.pdbx_strand_id
1 'polypeptide(L)'
;RLFELDEHQFQLWAITLVDGQPRAGGKKGADKGVDGWIYFQDDSRTIGNAVISVKGGKNIHASHVRDLIGAMNNHDAKLGVFVTLNKPTVDMEKAAREAGSVEAGGKLRPRVQIRTIAELFKGNRPDLPPVHDIISAAAAARRSVQRKEPPAKSADEIRKSPSFKLPIAGGKKKGQKDLP
;
A
#
# COMPACT_ATOMS: atom_id res chain seq x y z
N ARG A 1 -10.16 -9.35 23.98
CA ARG A 1 -10.62 -10.71 23.56
C ARG A 1 -10.20 -11.05 22.12
N LEU A 2 -10.42 -10.15 21.10
CA LEU A 2 -10.03 -10.46 19.71
C LEU A 2 -8.53 -10.73 19.57
N PHE A 3 -7.67 -9.91 20.18
CA PHE A 3 -6.22 -10.11 20.18
C PHE A 3 -5.78 -11.43 20.84
N GLU A 4 -6.46 -11.84 21.91
CA GLU A 4 -6.17 -13.09 22.63
C GLU A 4 -6.61 -14.33 21.82
N LEU A 5 -7.61 -14.18 20.96
CA LEU A 5 -8.14 -15.25 20.13
C LEU A 5 -7.36 -15.39 18.82
N ASP A 6 -7.04 -14.27 18.17
CA ASP A 6 -6.35 -14.24 16.90
C ASP A 6 -5.63 -12.88 16.72
N GLU A 7 -4.32 -12.88 16.92
CA GLU A 7 -3.47 -11.69 16.77
C GLU A 7 -3.50 -11.13 15.34
N HIS A 8 -3.54 -12.01 14.34
CA HIS A 8 -3.55 -11.57 12.94
C HIS A 8 -4.87 -10.89 12.58
N GLN A 9 -6.01 -11.48 12.98
CA GLN A 9 -7.31 -10.84 12.76
C GLN A 9 -7.43 -9.52 13.51
N PHE A 10 -6.86 -9.43 14.72
CA PHE A 10 -6.78 -8.17 15.45
C PHE A 10 -5.99 -7.11 14.67
N GLN A 11 -4.83 -7.47 14.10
CA GLN A 11 -4.02 -6.54 13.30
C GLN A 11 -4.80 -6.04 12.08
N LEU A 12 -5.42 -6.95 11.32
CA LEU A 12 -6.23 -6.60 10.14
C LEU A 12 -7.35 -5.63 10.52
N TRP A 13 -8.09 -5.94 11.57
CA TRP A 13 -9.17 -5.10 12.05
C TRP A 13 -8.66 -3.73 12.54
N ALA A 14 -7.57 -3.66 13.31
CA ALA A 14 -7.01 -2.41 13.80
C ALA A 14 -6.55 -1.49 12.67
N ILE A 15 -6.03 -2.05 11.56
CA ILE A 15 -5.66 -1.30 10.36
C ILE A 15 -6.88 -0.62 9.73
N THR A 16 -8.04 -1.28 9.70
CA THR A 16 -9.27 -0.67 9.15
C THR A 16 -9.76 0.53 9.95
N LEU A 17 -9.48 0.58 11.26
CA LEU A 17 -9.89 1.71 12.11
C LEU A 17 -9.17 3.03 11.75
N VAL A 18 -8.05 2.95 11.05
CA VAL A 18 -7.28 4.11 10.58
C VAL A 18 -7.34 4.27 9.06
N ASP A 19 -8.33 3.65 8.41
CA ASP A 19 -8.52 3.65 6.97
C ASP A 19 -7.29 3.12 6.19
N GLY A 20 -6.54 2.21 6.82
CA GLY A 20 -5.35 1.61 6.27
C GLY A 20 -5.65 0.37 5.42
N GLN A 21 -4.68 0.02 4.60
CA GLN A 21 -4.68 -1.20 3.79
C GLN A 21 -3.69 -2.20 4.39
N PRO A 22 -4.13 -3.43 4.71
CA PRO A 22 -3.23 -4.46 5.19
C PRO A 22 -2.13 -4.76 4.16
N ARG A 23 -0.96 -5.12 4.65
CA ARG A 23 0.11 -5.59 3.78
C ARG A 23 -0.32 -6.86 3.04
N ALA A 24 -0.29 -6.83 1.71
CA ALA A 24 -0.59 -8.00 0.90
C ALA A 24 0.49 -9.09 1.09
N GLY A 25 0.03 -10.34 1.33
CA GLY A 25 0.90 -11.50 1.29
C GLY A 25 1.31 -12.13 2.61
N GLY A 26 0.90 -11.62 3.78
CA GLY A 26 0.93 -12.33 5.08
C GLY A 26 2.21 -13.07 5.50
N LYS A 27 3.27 -13.07 4.70
CA LYS A 27 4.54 -13.70 5.06
C LYS A 27 5.23 -12.85 6.12
N LYS A 28 5.40 -13.42 7.31
CA LYS A 28 6.36 -12.95 8.31
C LYS A 28 7.76 -12.94 7.66
N GLY A 29 8.14 -11.83 7.07
CA GLY A 29 9.41 -11.69 6.35
C GLY A 29 10.07 -10.35 6.64
N ALA A 30 11.20 -10.09 6.03
CA ALA A 30 12.25 -9.12 6.30
C ALA A 30 11.87 -7.67 6.69
N ASP A 31 10.65 -7.21 6.43
CA ASP A 31 10.21 -5.85 6.79
C ASP A 31 9.56 -5.84 8.16
N LYS A 32 10.40 -6.03 9.18
CA LYS A 32 9.98 -5.99 10.59
C LYS A 32 9.27 -4.67 10.90
N GLY A 33 7.99 -4.76 11.32
CA GLY A 33 7.23 -3.62 11.85
C GLY A 33 6.25 -2.96 10.87
N VAL A 34 6.06 -3.47 9.64
CA VAL A 34 5.04 -2.99 8.71
C VAL A 34 3.86 -3.95 8.68
N ASP A 35 2.73 -3.52 9.25
CA ASP A 35 1.49 -4.31 9.24
C ASP A 35 0.53 -3.82 8.15
N GLY A 36 0.62 -2.53 7.75
CA GLY A 36 -0.21 -1.94 6.71
C GLY A 36 0.29 -0.59 6.23
N TRP A 37 -0.50 0.00 5.31
CA TRP A 37 -0.20 1.25 4.64
C TRP A 37 -1.41 2.16 4.60
N ILE A 38 -1.17 3.48 4.62
CA ILE A 38 -2.15 4.49 4.26
C ILE A 38 -1.53 5.33 3.15
N TYR A 39 -2.24 5.52 2.06
CA TYR A 39 -1.81 6.40 0.98
C TYR A 39 -2.65 7.67 1.01
N PHE A 40 -2.00 8.81 0.84
CA PHE A 40 -2.65 10.11 0.92
C PHE A 40 -2.15 11.05 -0.17
N GLN A 41 -2.95 12.06 -0.47
CA GLN A 41 -2.54 13.15 -1.37
C GLN A 41 -1.56 14.06 -0.62
N ASP A 42 -0.31 14.08 -1.05
CA ASP A 42 0.74 14.89 -0.44
C ASP A 42 0.78 16.31 -1.02
N ASP A 43 0.77 16.39 -2.34
CA ASP A 43 0.53 17.62 -3.09
C ASP A 43 -0.35 17.33 -4.31
N SER A 44 -0.54 18.32 -5.19
CA SER A 44 -1.42 18.16 -6.37
C SER A 44 -0.96 17.07 -7.35
N ARG A 45 0.25 16.53 -7.23
CA ARG A 45 0.86 15.59 -8.18
C ARG A 45 1.44 14.35 -7.52
N THR A 46 1.74 14.40 -6.22
CA THR A 46 2.42 13.32 -5.50
C THR A 46 1.50 12.64 -4.50
N ILE A 47 1.66 11.32 -4.43
CA ILE A 47 1.03 10.49 -3.42
C ILE A 47 2.08 10.15 -2.38
N GLY A 48 1.82 10.54 -1.13
CA GLY A 48 2.58 10.14 0.03
C GLY A 48 2.04 8.85 0.65
N ASN A 49 2.84 8.27 1.52
CA ASN A 49 2.44 7.08 2.27
C ASN A 49 2.76 7.19 3.75
N ALA A 50 1.99 6.47 4.56
CA ALA A 50 2.24 6.23 5.97
C ALA A 50 2.35 4.73 6.23
N VAL A 51 3.32 4.34 7.04
CA VAL A 51 3.46 2.96 7.54
C VAL A 51 2.58 2.80 8.78
N ILE A 52 1.87 1.68 8.86
CA ILE A 52 1.12 1.30 10.05
C ILE A 52 1.83 0.15 10.75
N SER A 53 2.00 0.26 12.07
CA SER A 53 2.39 -0.83 12.95
C SER A 53 1.35 -1.04 14.03
N VAL A 54 0.95 -2.29 14.27
CA VAL A 54 -0.09 -2.66 15.24
C VAL A 54 0.50 -3.58 16.31
N LYS A 55 0.29 -3.24 17.58
CA LYS A 55 0.72 -4.03 18.73
C LYS A 55 -0.41 -4.19 19.74
N GLY A 56 -0.92 -5.41 19.89
CA GLY A 56 -1.99 -5.75 20.85
C GLY A 56 -1.47 -6.25 22.21
N GLY A 57 -0.23 -6.72 22.27
CA GLY A 57 0.35 -7.30 23.49
C GLY A 57 0.61 -6.27 24.59
N LYS A 58 0.78 -6.77 25.83
CA LYS A 58 1.09 -5.92 27.01
C LYS A 58 2.53 -5.38 27.00
N ASN A 59 3.44 -6.13 26.39
CA ASN A 59 4.87 -5.80 26.36
C ASN A 59 5.19 -4.87 25.20
N ILE A 60 4.76 -3.61 25.29
CA ILE A 60 5.07 -2.57 24.32
C ILE A 60 6.16 -1.64 24.87
N HIS A 61 7.13 -1.32 24.01
CA HIS A 61 8.33 -0.58 24.39
C HIS A 61 8.70 0.46 23.33
N ALA A 62 9.53 1.42 23.70
CA ALA A 62 10.05 2.44 22.78
C ALA A 62 10.82 1.84 21.57
N SER A 63 11.38 0.63 21.71
CA SER A 63 11.98 -0.09 20.59
C SER A 63 11.00 -0.32 19.43
N HIS A 64 9.73 -0.65 19.70
CA HIS A 64 8.73 -0.84 18.65
C HIS A 64 8.42 0.45 17.87
N VAL A 65 8.52 1.62 18.55
CA VAL A 65 8.38 2.92 17.88
C VAL A 65 9.60 3.19 17.00
N ARG A 66 10.81 2.86 17.49
CA ARG A 66 12.05 2.97 16.70
C ARG A 66 12.06 2.01 15.51
N ASP A 67 11.53 0.79 15.67
CA ASP A 67 11.36 -0.17 14.57
C ASP A 67 10.42 0.40 13.49
N LEU A 68 9.32 1.05 13.89
CA LEU A 68 8.43 1.76 12.96
C LEU A 68 9.17 2.88 12.23
N ILE A 69 9.98 3.69 12.92
CA ILE A 69 10.78 4.75 12.29
C ILE A 69 11.78 4.14 11.29
N GLY A 70 12.42 3.03 11.64
CA GLY A 70 13.30 2.29 10.74
C GLY A 70 12.57 1.80 9.49
N ALA A 71 11.36 1.23 9.67
CA ALA A 71 10.52 0.80 8.56
C ALA A 71 10.10 1.98 7.67
N MET A 72 9.73 3.12 8.26
CA MET A 72 9.42 4.34 7.51
C MET A 72 10.59 4.78 6.62
N ASN A 73 11.82 4.77 7.15
CA ASN A 73 13.01 5.16 6.40
C ASN A 73 13.31 4.17 5.26
N ASN A 74 13.13 2.87 5.49
CA ASN A 74 13.36 1.84 4.47
C ASN A 74 12.36 1.91 3.31
N HIS A 75 11.19 2.51 3.53
CA HIS A 75 10.11 2.59 2.54
C HIS A 75 9.81 4.02 2.08
N ASP A 76 10.69 4.98 2.40
CA ASP A 76 10.52 6.42 2.09
C ASP A 76 9.15 6.96 2.54
N ALA A 77 8.63 6.43 3.67
CA ALA A 77 7.35 6.85 4.20
C ALA A 77 7.48 8.15 4.98
N LYS A 78 6.62 9.11 4.68
CA LYS A 78 6.59 10.41 5.34
C LYS A 78 6.08 10.31 6.78
N LEU A 79 5.04 9.50 6.99
CA LEU A 79 4.32 9.39 8.26
C LEU A 79 4.34 7.96 8.77
N GLY A 80 4.20 7.80 10.10
CA GLY A 80 4.04 6.52 10.76
C GLY A 80 2.88 6.56 11.75
N VAL A 81 2.07 5.52 11.75
CA VAL A 81 0.96 5.34 12.68
C VAL A 81 1.19 4.07 13.50
N PHE A 82 1.38 4.25 14.81
CA PHE A 82 1.51 3.16 15.75
C PHE A 82 0.17 2.93 16.45
N VAL A 83 -0.48 1.81 16.16
CA VAL A 83 -1.76 1.45 16.79
C VAL A 83 -1.53 0.43 17.90
N THR A 84 -2.05 0.71 19.09
CA THR A 84 -1.87 -0.19 20.23
C THR A 84 -3.17 -0.42 21.01
N LEU A 85 -3.30 -1.61 21.60
CA LEU A 85 -4.39 -1.92 22.50
C LEU A 85 -4.18 -1.29 23.88
N ASN A 86 -2.93 -1.20 24.32
CA ASN A 86 -2.55 -0.71 25.63
C ASN A 86 -2.07 0.74 25.57
N LYS A 87 -2.17 1.44 26.73
CA LYS A 87 -1.66 2.80 26.84
C LYS A 87 -0.14 2.84 26.54
N PRO A 88 0.34 3.77 25.70
CA PRO A 88 1.77 3.89 25.43
C PRO A 88 2.54 4.29 26.70
N THR A 89 3.79 3.86 26.77
CA THR A 89 4.70 4.30 27.84
C THR A 89 5.24 5.69 27.54
N VAL A 90 5.72 6.39 28.58
CA VAL A 90 6.34 7.72 28.44
C VAL A 90 7.52 7.68 27.46
N ASP A 91 8.31 6.60 27.47
CA ASP A 91 9.45 6.42 26.55
C ASP A 91 9.00 6.22 25.09
N MET A 92 7.85 5.58 24.87
CA MET A 92 7.27 5.46 23.52
C MET A 92 6.82 6.82 22.99
N GLU A 93 6.13 7.61 23.82
CA GLU A 93 5.72 8.97 23.48
C GLU A 93 6.92 9.88 23.22
N LYS A 94 7.99 9.72 24.02
CA LYS A 94 9.26 10.42 23.82
C LYS A 94 9.89 10.05 22.47
N ALA A 95 10.02 8.76 22.16
CA ALA A 95 10.56 8.30 20.88
C ALA A 95 9.74 8.81 19.68
N ALA A 96 8.41 8.86 19.81
CA ALA A 96 7.55 9.41 18.77
C ALA A 96 7.76 10.92 18.57
N ARG A 97 7.93 11.70 19.66
CA ARG A 97 8.23 13.14 19.56
C ARG A 97 9.62 13.40 18.97
N GLU A 98 10.62 12.60 19.33
CA GLU A 98 11.99 12.68 18.80
C GLU A 98 12.07 12.41 17.31
N ALA A 99 11.10 11.70 16.72
CA ALA A 99 11.00 11.54 15.26
C ALA A 99 10.71 12.86 14.53
N GLY A 100 10.29 13.91 15.26
CA GLY A 100 10.05 15.24 14.76
C GLY A 100 8.74 15.39 13.99
N SER A 101 8.71 16.37 13.10
CA SER A 101 7.56 16.71 12.27
C SER A 101 7.96 16.76 10.81
N VAL A 102 7.01 16.54 9.92
CA VAL A 102 7.19 16.58 8.47
C VAL A 102 6.01 17.29 7.81
N GLU A 103 6.29 17.97 6.71
CA GLU A 103 5.24 18.52 5.87
C GLU A 103 4.61 17.41 5.03
N ALA A 104 3.30 17.26 5.18
CA ALA A 104 2.51 16.28 4.43
C ALA A 104 1.12 16.86 4.16
N GLY A 105 0.67 16.83 2.91
CA GLY A 105 -0.59 17.41 2.48
C GLY A 105 -0.70 18.91 2.80
N GLY A 106 0.39 19.67 2.63
CA GLY A 106 0.44 21.12 2.86
C GLY A 106 0.34 21.57 4.32
N LYS A 107 0.54 20.64 5.30
CA LYS A 107 0.49 20.94 6.73
C LYS A 107 1.64 20.22 7.45
N LEU A 108 2.24 20.90 8.43
CA LEU A 108 3.22 20.29 9.33
C LEU A 108 2.52 19.34 10.30
N ARG A 109 2.95 18.07 10.31
CA ARG A 109 2.38 16.98 11.12
C ARG A 109 3.46 16.24 11.92
N PRO A 110 3.13 15.68 13.11
CA PRO A 110 4.04 14.77 13.80
C PRO A 110 4.36 13.59 12.87
N ARG A 111 5.65 13.31 12.71
CA ARG A 111 6.12 12.25 11.83
C ARG A 111 5.66 10.85 12.26
N VAL A 112 5.61 10.63 13.58
CA VAL A 112 5.08 9.39 14.19
C VAL A 112 3.95 9.73 15.13
N GLN A 113 2.84 9.03 15.01
CA GLN A 113 1.66 9.22 15.82
C GLN A 113 1.23 7.90 16.45
N ILE A 114 1.12 7.88 17.77
CA ILE A 114 0.63 6.73 18.53
C ILE A 114 -0.87 6.92 18.79
N ARG A 115 -1.66 5.89 18.56
CA ARG A 115 -3.09 5.87 18.88
C ARG A 115 -3.45 4.54 19.53
N THR A 116 -4.19 4.64 20.63
CA THR A 116 -4.79 3.46 21.22
C THR A 116 -6.11 3.12 20.53
N ILE A 117 -6.48 1.84 20.53
CA ILE A 117 -7.79 1.41 20.04
C ILE A 117 -8.93 2.18 20.74
N ALA A 118 -8.79 2.43 22.05
CA ALA A 118 -9.79 3.19 22.82
C ALA A 118 -9.93 4.64 22.33
N GLU A 119 -8.83 5.28 21.94
CA GLU A 119 -8.85 6.66 21.38
C GLU A 119 -9.50 6.67 20.00
N LEU A 120 -9.21 5.68 19.15
CA LEU A 120 -9.81 5.56 17.82
C LEU A 120 -11.33 5.42 17.91
N PHE A 121 -11.86 4.64 18.86
CA PHE A 121 -13.30 4.55 19.12
C PHE A 121 -13.93 5.84 19.61
N LYS A 122 -13.18 6.71 20.27
CA LYS A 122 -13.61 8.05 20.67
C LYS A 122 -13.54 9.07 19.53
N GLY A 123 -13.13 8.65 18.33
CA GLY A 123 -12.97 9.52 17.17
C GLY A 123 -11.63 10.26 17.12
N ASN A 124 -10.69 9.96 18.03
CA ASN A 124 -9.36 10.57 18.04
C ASN A 124 -8.44 9.88 17.03
N ARG A 125 -8.63 10.20 15.76
CA ARG A 125 -7.87 9.64 14.64
C ARG A 125 -6.48 10.26 14.50
N PRO A 126 -5.52 9.57 13.84
CA PRO A 126 -4.25 10.18 13.47
C PRO A 126 -4.48 11.38 12.54
N ASP A 127 -3.66 12.45 12.73
CA ASP A 127 -3.66 13.61 11.84
C ASP A 127 -2.90 13.26 10.56
N LEU A 128 -3.65 12.83 9.54
CA LEU A 128 -3.15 12.47 8.23
C LEU A 128 -3.75 13.41 7.16
N PRO A 129 -3.06 13.61 6.02
CA PRO A 129 -3.69 14.24 4.87
C PRO A 129 -4.90 13.41 4.40
N PRO A 130 -5.78 13.99 3.53
CA PRO A 130 -6.89 13.25 2.98
C PRO A 130 -6.43 11.93 2.35
N VAL A 131 -7.08 10.83 2.72
CA VAL A 131 -6.75 9.50 2.21
C VAL A 131 -7.04 9.48 0.71
N HIS A 132 -6.05 9.07 -0.07
CA HIS A 132 -6.21 8.91 -1.51
C HIS A 132 -6.80 7.54 -1.81
N ASP A 133 -7.94 7.52 -2.49
CA ASP A 133 -8.52 6.28 -2.99
C ASP A 133 -7.71 5.80 -4.21
N ILE A 134 -6.79 4.86 -3.96
CA ILE A 134 -5.91 4.30 -5.00
C ILE A 134 -6.72 3.65 -6.12
N ILE A 135 -7.91 3.11 -5.82
CA ILE A 135 -8.76 2.48 -6.83
C ILE A 135 -9.26 3.54 -7.81
N SER A 136 -9.71 4.70 -7.30
CA SER A 136 -10.14 5.81 -8.14
C SER A 136 -8.99 6.45 -8.91
N ALA A 137 -7.82 6.58 -8.28
CA ALA A 137 -6.61 7.10 -8.93
C ALA A 137 -6.08 6.17 -10.02
N ALA A 138 -6.03 4.86 -9.76
CA ALA A 138 -5.64 3.86 -10.76
C ALA A 138 -6.62 3.81 -11.92
N ALA A 139 -7.93 3.94 -11.67
CA ALA A 139 -8.96 4.05 -12.71
C ALA A 139 -8.82 5.34 -13.52
N ALA A 140 -8.53 6.47 -12.89
CA ALA A 140 -8.28 7.74 -13.56
C ALA A 140 -7.00 7.70 -14.41
N ALA A 141 -5.93 7.10 -13.89
CA ALA A 141 -4.67 6.90 -14.63
C ALA A 141 -4.87 6.00 -15.87
N ARG A 142 -5.62 4.89 -15.74
CA ARG A 142 -5.96 4.02 -16.89
C ARG A 142 -6.77 4.76 -17.94
N ARG A 143 -7.74 5.58 -17.56
CA ARG A 143 -8.53 6.41 -18.50
C ARG A 143 -7.67 7.44 -19.23
N SER A 144 -6.67 8.03 -18.57
CA SER A 144 -5.75 8.99 -19.18
C SER A 144 -4.80 8.35 -20.18
N VAL A 145 -4.37 7.09 -19.91
CA VAL A 145 -3.55 6.30 -20.84
C VAL A 145 -4.36 5.89 -22.07
N GLN A 146 -5.58 5.38 -21.90
CA GLN A 146 -6.46 5.01 -23.02
C GLN A 146 -6.83 6.21 -23.89
N ARG A 147 -6.90 7.42 -23.35
CA ARG A 147 -7.13 8.64 -24.16
C ARG A 147 -5.93 9.04 -25.00
N LYS A 148 -4.73 8.56 -24.71
CA LYS A 148 -3.50 8.84 -25.47
C LYS A 148 -3.17 7.78 -26.51
N GLU A 149 -3.82 6.63 -26.47
CA GLU A 149 -3.69 5.62 -27.54
C GLU A 149 -4.45 6.11 -28.77
N PRO A 150 -3.80 6.17 -29.94
CA PRO A 150 -4.50 6.45 -31.18
C PRO A 150 -5.55 5.35 -31.42
N PRO A 151 -6.69 5.67 -32.05
CA PRO A 151 -7.72 4.67 -32.31
C PRO A 151 -7.11 3.49 -33.05
N ALA A 152 -7.41 2.29 -32.56
CA ALA A 152 -6.95 1.05 -33.20
C ALA A 152 -7.35 1.10 -34.68
N LYS A 153 -6.38 0.90 -35.57
CA LYS A 153 -6.64 0.87 -37.01
C LYS A 153 -7.72 -0.19 -37.32
N SER A 154 -8.69 0.18 -38.11
CA SER A 154 -9.75 -0.74 -38.49
C SER A 154 -9.17 -1.94 -39.25
N ALA A 155 -9.87 -3.08 -39.24
CA ALA A 155 -9.43 -4.28 -39.92
C ALA A 155 -9.16 -4.06 -41.42
N ASP A 156 -9.87 -3.08 -42.01
CA ASP A 156 -9.70 -2.68 -43.40
C ASP A 156 -8.44 -1.84 -43.64
N GLU A 157 -8.02 -1.01 -42.68
CA GLU A 157 -6.77 -0.27 -42.76
C GLU A 157 -5.54 -1.17 -42.58
N ILE A 158 -5.65 -2.20 -41.74
CA ILE A 158 -4.58 -3.22 -41.59
C ILE A 158 -4.40 -4.03 -42.86
N ARG A 159 -5.48 -4.38 -43.55
CA ARG A 159 -5.42 -5.11 -44.84
C ARG A 159 -4.80 -4.33 -45.97
N LYS A 160 -4.89 -3.01 -45.94
CA LYS A 160 -4.31 -2.10 -46.95
C LYS A 160 -2.85 -1.73 -46.68
N SER A 161 -2.28 -2.13 -45.52
CA SER A 161 -0.88 -1.82 -45.24
C SER A 161 0.08 -2.68 -46.06
N PRO A 162 1.15 -2.10 -46.63
CA PRO A 162 2.07 -2.82 -47.56
C PRO A 162 2.81 -4.01 -46.92
N SER A 163 2.79 -4.11 -45.58
CA SER A 163 3.49 -5.16 -44.80
C SER A 163 2.61 -6.34 -44.42
N PHE A 164 1.31 -6.33 -44.78
CA PHE A 164 0.42 -7.44 -44.45
C PHE A 164 0.52 -8.54 -45.50
N LYS A 165 1.32 -9.59 -45.22
CA LYS A 165 1.35 -10.83 -46.01
C LYS A 165 0.55 -11.90 -45.28
N LEU A 166 -0.52 -12.39 -45.89
CA LEU A 166 -1.23 -13.57 -45.40
C LEU A 166 -0.30 -14.78 -45.40
N PRO A 167 -0.28 -15.61 -44.36
CA PRO A 167 0.44 -16.89 -44.41
C PRO A 167 -0.24 -17.80 -45.47
N ILE A 168 0.54 -18.19 -46.47
CA ILE A 168 0.08 -19.09 -47.53
C ILE A 168 -0.11 -20.46 -46.89
N ALA A 169 -1.35 -20.94 -46.85
CA ALA A 169 -1.69 -22.31 -46.51
C ALA A 169 -1.24 -23.22 -47.66
N GLY A 170 0.02 -23.66 -47.62
CA GLY A 170 0.61 -24.60 -48.56
C GLY A 170 0.73 -25.97 -47.92
N GLY A 171 -0.35 -26.74 -47.99
CA GLY A 171 -0.29 -28.14 -47.66
C GLY A 171 0.44 -28.93 -48.76
N LYS A 172 1.38 -29.78 -48.39
CA LYS A 172 1.71 -30.99 -49.13
C LYS A 172 2.02 -32.12 -48.16
N LYS A 173 1.08 -33.03 -48.06
CA LYS A 173 1.29 -34.40 -47.59
C LYS A 173 2.25 -35.12 -48.55
N LYS A 174 3.30 -35.70 -48.05
CA LYS A 174 4.07 -36.84 -48.61
C LYS A 174 4.71 -37.47 -47.37
N GLY A 175 4.65 -38.69 -47.13
CA GLY A 175 4.33 -39.91 -47.81
C GLY A 175 4.81 -40.99 -46.85
N GLN A 176 3.92 -41.88 -46.56
CA GLN A 176 4.13 -43.07 -45.75
C GLN A 176 5.16 -43.95 -46.48
N LYS A 177 6.20 -44.42 -45.79
CA LYS A 177 7.00 -45.54 -46.23
C LYS A 177 7.17 -46.50 -45.07
N ASP A 178 6.71 -47.71 -45.38
CA ASP A 178 6.70 -48.87 -44.52
C ASP A 178 8.10 -49.37 -44.18
N LEU A 179 8.14 -50.02 -43.05
CA LEU A 179 9.24 -50.84 -42.56
C LEU A 179 9.23 -52.26 -43.22
N PRO A 180 10.37 -52.93 -43.15
CA PRO A 180 10.34 -54.28 -42.61
C PRO A 180 10.82 -54.36 -41.16
#